data_52f84cefc761887b9835d24819164a53
#
_entry.id   52f84cefc761887b9835d24819164a53
#
_cell.length_a   1.000
_cell.length_b   1.000
_cell.length_c   1.000
_cell.angle_alpha   90.00
_cell.angle_beta   90.00
_cell.angle_gamma   90.00
#
_symmetry.space_group_name_H-M   'P 1'
#
loop_
_entity.id
_entity.type
_entity.pdbx_description
1 polymer ?
#
loop_
_entity_poly.entity_id
_entity_poly.type
_entity_poly.pdbx_seq_one_letter_code
_entity_poly.pdbx_strand_id
1 'polypeptide(L)'
;MTGAKGHEADLIDREELKEKLDRGDDFKLVMVLGEWEYRAKRIPGSLRISTPEEGIEVLDPDDEIVLYDSGPACPASRIACRLLKAHGFGQVRRYAAGLEGWESAGYPLVGEHVQ
;
A
#
# COMPACT_ATOMS: atom_id res chain seq x y z
N MET A 1 -17.42 19.58 3.58
CA MET A 1 -17.40 19.03 2.24
C MET A 1 -15.98 18.79 1.76
N THR A 2 -15.17 19.81 1.80
CA THR A 2 -13.79 19.69 1.37
C THR A 2 -12.99 18.74 2.25
N GLY A 3 -13.32 18.64 3.52
CA GLY A 3 -12.58 17.73 4.42
C GLY A 3 -12.67 16.28 3.99
N ALA A 4 -13.86 15.87 3.55
CA ALA A 4 -14.04 14.49 3.07
C ALA A 4 -13.20 14.25 1.82
N LYS A 5 -13.12 15.24 0.94
CA LYS A 5 -12.31 15.10 -0.25
C LYS A 5 -10.83 15.03 0.05
N GLY A 6 -10.39 15.72 1.11
CA GLY A 6 -9.01 15.63 1.54
C GLY A 6 -8.64 14.22 1.95
N HIS A 7 -9.53 13.52 2.63
CA HIS A 7 -9.29 12.13 2.99
C HIS A 7 -9.24 11.24 1.75
N GLU A 8 -10.14 11.48 0.81
CA GLU A 8 -10.20 10.66 -0.40
C GLU A 8 -9.00 10.86 -1.29
N ALA A 9 -8.38 12.03 -1.23
CA ALA A 9 -7.20 12.31 -2.05
C ALA A 9 -6.02 11.41 -1.67
N ASP A 10 -6.05 10.82 -0.48
CA ASP A 10 -4.99 9.93 -0.03
C ASP A 10 -5.24 8.47 -0.41
N LEU A 11 -6.30 8.20 -1.13
CA LEU A 11 -6.66 6.84 -1.51
C LEU A 11 -6.39 6.59 -2.98
N ILE A 12 -6.07 5.35 -3.30
CA ILE A 12 -5.98 4.89 -4.68
C ILE A 12 -6.90 3.68 -4.80
N ASP A 13 -7.68 3.61 -5.88
CA ASP A 13 -8.56 2.48 -6.05
C ASP A 13 -7.86 1.32 -6.76
N ARG A 14 -8.54 0.18 -6.80
CA ARG A 14 -7.99 -1.05 -7.34
C ARG A 14 -7.61 -0.91 -8.81
N GLU A 15 -8.49 -0.28 -9.58
CA GLU A 15 -8.26 -0.14 -11.02
C GLU A 15 -7.07 0.73 -11.32
N GLU A 16 -6.94 1.85 -10.61
CA GLU A 16 -5.80 2.73 -10.82
C GLU A 16 -4.50 2.05 -10.42
N LEU A 17 -4.50 1.33 -9.30
CA LEU A 17 -3.30 0.61 -8.87
C LEU A 17 -2.90 -0.45 -9.89
N LYS A 18 -3.89 -1.20 -10.40
CA LYS A 18 -3.62 -2.23 -11.41
C LYS A 18 -3.00 -1.62 -12.66
N GLU A 19 -3.53 -0.47 -13.10
CA GLU A 19 -3.00 0.22 -14.27
C GLU A 19 -1.56 0.67 -14.05
N LYS A 20 -1.26 1.20 -12.87
CA LYS A 20 0.11 1.64 -12.58
C LYS A 20 1.09 0.48 -12.64
N LEU A 21 0.70 -0.67 -12.12
CA LEU A 21 1.54 -1.86 -12.15
C LEU A 21 1.72 -2.37 -13.57
N ASP A 22 0.63 -2.40 -14.34
CA ASP A 22 0.67 -2.91 -15.72
C ASP A 22 1.50 -2.01 -16.62
N ARG A 23 1.49 -0.71 -16.41
CA ARG A 23 2.32 0.24 -17.17
C ARG A 23 3.78 0.22 -16.76
N GLY A 24 4.08 -0.35 -15.58
CA GLY A 24 5.43 -0.30 -15.04
C GLY A 24 5.82 1.07 -14.51
N ASP A 25 4.86 1.81 -13.97
CA ASP A 25 5.11 3.14 -13.40
C ASP A 25 6.16 3.04 -12.30
N ASP A 26 6.94 4.11 -12.14
CA ASP A 26 7.99 4.18 -11.13
C ASP A 26 7.39 4.63 -9.80
N PHE A 27 7.04 3.68 -8.95
CA PHE A 27 6.53 3.96 -7.62
C PHE A 27 6.85 2.78 -6.70
N LYS A 28 6.72 3.02 -5.40
CA LYS A 28 6.95 1.97 -4.40
C LYS A 28 5.60 1.47 -3.89
N LEU A 29 5.35 0.17 -4.05
CA LEU A 29 4.18 -0.48 -3.49
C LEU A 29 4.62 -1.19 -2.22
N VAL A 30 4.04 -0.83 -1.08
CA VAL A 30 4.56 -1.24 0.22
C VAL A 30 3.46 -1.90 1.04
N MET A 31 3.69 -3.16 1.41
CA MET A 31 2.81 -3.88 2.33
C MET A 31 3.21 -3.57 3.76
N VAL A 32 2.23 -3.11 4.56
CA VAL A 32 2.43 -2.80 5.97
C VAL A 32 1.85 -3.95 6.79
N LEU A 33 2.57 -5.05 6.83
CA LEU A 33 2.18 -6.26 7.56
C LEU A 33 3.44 -7.00 7.98
N GLY A 34 3.26 -8.06 8.75
CA GLY A 34 4.37 -8.87 9.20
C GLY A 34 4.98 -9.72 8.10
N GLU A 35 6.10 -10.33 8.43
CA GLU A 35 6.84 -11.16 7.48
C GLU A 35 6.03 -12.37 7.03
N TRP A 36 5.26 -12.98 7.92
CA TRP A 36 4.44 -14.14 7.59
C TRP A 36 3.43 -13.81 6.51
N GLU A 37 2.72 -12.68 6.69
CA GLU A 37 1.71 -12.26 5.73
C GLU A 37 2.34 -11.95 4.37
N TYR A 38 3.46 -11.26 4.39
CA TYR A 38 4.16 -10.89 3.17
C TYR A 38 4.63 -12.12 2.38
N ARG A 39 5.19 -13.09 3.09
CA ARG A 39 5.66 -14.32 2.45
C ARG A 39 4.51 -15.18 1.95
N ALA A 40 3.40 -15.17 2.66
CA ALA A 40 2.24 -15.97 2.28
C ALA A 40 1.59 -15.48 1.00
N LYS A 41 1.27 -14.19 0.93
CA LYS A 41 0.62 -13.58 -0.23
C LYS A 41 0.95 -12.11 -0.28
N ARG A 42 1.25 -11.62 -1.49
CA ARG A 42 1.45 -10.19 -1.69
C ARG A 42 1.16 -9.83 -3.14
N ILE A 43 0.90 -8.57 -3.38
CA ILE A 43 0.77 -8.06 -4.74
C ILE A 43 2.16 -8.08 -5.36
N PRO A 44 2.31 -8.54 -6.61
CA PRO A 44 3.65 -8.61 -7.25
C PRO A 44 4.35 -7.26 -7.22
N GLY A 45 5.64 -7.28 -6.90
CA GLY A 45 6.44 -6.07 -6.84
C GLY A 45 6.40 -5.34 -5.51
N SER A 46 5.67 -5.86 -4.54
CA SER A 46 5.56 -5.23 -3.22
C SER A 46 6.87 -5.30 -2.45
N LEU A 47 7.15 -4.21 -1.74
CA LEU A 47 8.11 -4.19 -0.63
C LEU A 47 7.36 -4.37 0.67
N ARG A 48 8.07 -4.58 1.76
CA ARG A 48 7.45 -4.74 3.07
C ARG A 48 8.10 -3.82 4.09
N ILE A 49 7.26 -3.23 4.94
CA ILE A 49 7.74 -2.63 6.19
C ILE A 49 6.97 -3.27 7.34
N SER A 50 7.66 -3.55 8.45
CA SER A 50 7.05 -4.17 9.62
C SER A 50 6.30 -3.15 10.45
N THR A 51 6.81 -1.92 10.52
CA THR A 51 6.23 -0.85 11.30
C THR A 51 6.24 0.42 10.47
N PRO A 52 5.37 1.39 10.80
CA PRO A 52 5.40 2.68 10.10
C PRO A 52 6.75 3.39 10.24
N GLU A 53 7.39 3.25 11.40
CA GLU A 53 8.69 3.88 11.64
C GLU A 53 9.77 3.35 10.70
N GLU A 54 9.73 2.08 10.39
CA GLU A 54 10.66 1.50 9.44
C GLU A 54 10.55 2.18 8.08
N GLY A 55 9.34 2.54 7.68
CA GLY A 55 9.11 3.23 6.42
C GLY A 55 9.86 4.55 6.34
N ILE A 56 9.93 5.29 7.46
CA ILE A 56 10.66 6.55 7.49
C ILE A 56 12.14 6.32 7.19
N GLU A 57 12.68 5.21 7.67
CA GLU A 57 14.11 4.90 7.51
C GLU A 57 14.47 4.41 6.12
N VAL A 58 13.59 3.60 5.52
CA VAL A 58 13.96 2.89 4.29
C VAL A 58 13.37 3.48 3.02
N LEU A 59 12.35 4.34 3.13
CA LEU A 59 11.73 4.95 1.96
C LEU A 59 12.21 6.39 1.82
N ASP A 60 12.17 6.87 0.58
CA ASP A 60 12.60 8.24 0.27
C ASP A 60 11.36 9.15 0.28
N PRO A 61 11.41 10.30 0.97
CA PRO A 61 10.28 11.23 0.99
C PRO A 61 9.85 11.74 -0.39
N ASP A 62 10.72 11.68 -1.38
CA ASP A 62 10.40 12.11 -2.73
C ASP A 62 9.78 11.00 -3.58
N ASP A 63 9.77 9.76 -3.09
CA ASP A 63 9.17 8.66 -3.83
C ASP A 63 7.66 8.76 -3.85
N GLU A 64 7.07 8.29 -4.94
CA GLU A 64 5.63 8.03 -4.97
C GLU A 64 5.40 6.67 -4.30
N ILE A 65 4.54 6.63 -3.28
CA ILE A 65 4.36 5.46 -2.44
C ILE A 65 2.89 5.09 -2.36
N VAL A 66 2.59 3.82 -2.51
CA VAL A 66 1.26 3.27 -2.25
C VAL A 66 1.40 2.23 -1.15
N LEU A 67 0.68 2.44 -0.06
CA LEU A 67 0.67 1.53 1.09
C LEU A 67 -0.57 0.66 1.06
N TYR A 68 -0.44 -0.60 1.47
CA TYR A 68 -1.60 -1.46 1.65
C TYR A 68 -1.34 -2.45 2.78
N ASP A 69 -2.42 -3.08 3.23
CA ASP A 69 -2.38 -4.10 4.27
C ASP A 69 -3.36 -5.20 3.92
N SER A 70 -3.90 -5.92 4.90
CA SER A 70 -4.73 -7.08 4.61
C SER A 70 -6.09 -6.70 4.01
N GLY A 71 -6.67 -5.56 4.42
CA GLY A 71 -7.99 -5.18 3.92
C GLY A 71 -8.59 -4.02 4.68
N PRO A 72 -9.87 -3.72 4.42
CA PRO A 72 -10.49 -2.50 4.96
C PRO A 72 -10.53 -2.42 6.47
N ALA A 73 -10.57 -3.56 7.16
CA ALA A 73 -10.65 -3.57 8.62
C ALA A 73 -9.29 -3.36 9.29
N CYS A 74 -8.20 -3.48 8.54
CA CYS A 74 -6.87 -3.37 9.10
C CYS A 74 -6.44 -1.91 9.17
N PRO A 75 -5.96 -1.40 10.31
CA PRO A 75 -5.56 0.00 10.42
C PRO A 75 -4.12 0.27 10.02
N ALA A 76 -3.33 -0.76 9.68
CA ALA A 76 -1.88 -0.62 9.55
C ALA A 76 -1.48 0.39 8.48
N SER A 77 -2.08 0.31 7.29
CA SER A 77 -1.71 1.23 6.21
C SER A 77 -2.15 2.66 6.48
N ARG A 78 -3.28 2.83 7.20
CA ARG A 78 -3.74 4.16 7.56
C ARG A 78 -2.76 4.83 8.53
N ILE A 79 -2.32 4.07 9.53
CA ILE A 79 -1.37 4.57 10.52
C ILE A 79 -0.06 4.94 9.82
N ALA A 80 0.44 4.05 8.95
CA ALA A 80 1.68 4.31 8.23
C ALA A 80 1.56 5.54 7.32
N CYS A 81 0.44 5.69 6.65
CA CYS A 81 0.23 6.84 5.77
C CYS A 81 0.30 8.15 6.55
N ARG A 82 -0.36 8.20 7.70
CA ARG A 82 -0.34 9.41 8.54
C ARG A 82 1.07 9.72 9.03
N LEU A 83 1.79 8.71 9.46
CA LEU A 83 3.13 8.92 10.00
C LEU A 83 4.09 9.40 8.92
N LEU A 84 4.06 8.78 7.74
CA LEU A 84 4.94 9.19 6.65
C LEU A 84 4.64 10.62 6.22
N LYS A 85 3.37 10.98 6.10
CA LYS A 85 3.01 12.35 5.74
C LYS A 85 3.49 13.35 6.77
N ALA A 86 3.41 13.00 8.06
CA ALA A 86 3.89 13.87 9.12
C ALA A 86 5.41 14.06 9.06
N HIS A 87 6.12 13.17 8.39
CA HIS A 87 7.58 13.23 8.25
C HIS A 87 8.01 13.72 6.87
N GLY A 88 7.13 14.43 6.16
CA GLY A 88 7.51 15.10 4.92
C GLY A 88 7.37 14.29 3.65
N PHE A 89 6.78 13.09 3.73
CA PHE A 89 6.53 12.29 2.54
C PHE A 89 5.32 12.87 1.80
N GLY A 90 5.54 13.43 0.62
CA GLY A 90 4.53 14.21 -0.09
C GLY A 90 3.63 13.42 -1.01
N GLN A 91 4.00 12.20 -1.37
CA GLN A 91 3.27 11.44 -2.37
C GLN A 91 2.93 10.05 -1.86
N VAL A 92 2.14 9.99 -0.77
CA VAL A 92 1.76 8.73 -0.14
C VAL A 92 0.26 8.54 -0.24
N ARG A 93 -0.16 7.41 -0.79
CA ARG A 93 -1.58 7.03 -0.85
C ARG A 93 -1.75 5.62 -0.30
N ARG A 94 -2.98 5.29 0.08
CA ARG A 94 -3.34 3.95 0.58
C ARG A 94 -4.25 3.25 -0.41
N TYR A 95 -3.99 1.98 -0.59
CA TYR A 95 -4.94 1.09 -1.24
C TYR A 95 -5.75 0.42 -0.11
N ALA A 96 -6.91 1.00 0.20
CA ALA A 96 -7.68 0.65 1.39
C ALA A 96 -8.29 -0.75 1.32
N ALA A 97 -8.67 -1.22 0.12
CA ALA A 97 -9.23 -2.56 -0.02
C ALA A 97 -8.20 -3.65 0.29
N GLY A 98 -6.92 -3.32 0.15
CA GLY A 98 -5.85 -4.20 0.58
C GLY A 98 -5.77 -5.51 -0.19
N LEU A 99 -5.05 -6.45 0.41
CA LEU A 99 -4.86 -7.76 -0.17
C LEU A 99 -6.18 -8.46 -0.44
N GLU A 100 -7.12 -8.33 0.49
CA GLU A 100 -8.43 -8.95 0.38
C GLU A 100 -9.18 -8.48 -0.88
N GLY A 101 -9.20 -7.17 -1.13
CA GLY A 101 -9.86 -6.63 -2.30
C GLY A 101 -9.16 -6.97 -3.61
N TRP A 102 -7.83 -7.07 -3.57
CA TRP A 102 -7.04 -7.46 -4.74
C TRP A 102 -7.33 -8.91 -5.11
N GLU A 103 -7.31 -9.78 -4.11
CA GLU A 103 -7.56 -11.20 -4.32
C GLU A 103 -8.98 -11.48 -4.79
N SER A 104 -9.98 -10.78 -4.21
CA SER A 104 -11.37 -11.00 -4.59
C SER A 104 -11.67 -10.54 -6.01
N ALA A 105 -10.86 -9.63 -6.56
CA ALA A 105 -10.98 -9.22 -7.95
C ALA A 105 -10.33 -10.19 -8.92
N GLY A 106 -9.63 -11.20 -8.41
CA GLY A 106 -8.94 -12.16 -9.27
C GLY A 106 -7.62 -11.63 -9.83
N TYR A 107 -7.07 -10.58 -9.25
CA TYR A 107 -5.82 -10.00 -9.73
C TYR A 107 -4.63 -10.82 -9.23
N PRO A 108 -3.47 -10.76 -9.93
CA PRO A 108 -2.35 -11.63 -9.63
C PRO A 108 -1.77 -11.42 -8.24
N LEU A 109 -1.42 -12.53 -7.59
CA LEU A 109 -0.72 -12.54 -6.32
C LEU A 109 0.51 -13.43 -6.44
N VAL A 110 1.51 -13.18 -5.60
CA VAL A 110 2.67 -14.06 -5.47
C VAL A 110 2.88 -14.37 -3.99
N GLY A 111 3.58 -15.46 -3.70
CA GLY A 111 3.88 -15.86 -2.34
C GLY A 111 3.77 -17.36 -2.14
N GLU A 112 4.11 -17.81 -0.93
CA GLU A 112 4.19 -19.24 -0.62
C GLU A 112 2.82 -19.93 -0.61
N HIS A 113 1.76 -19.18 -0.34
CA HIS A 113 0.40 -19.71 -0.28
C HIS A 113 -0.42 -19.39 -1.55
N VAL A 114 0.24 -19.00 -2.61
CA VAL A 114 -0.40 -18.72 -3.90
C VAL A 114 -0.10 -19.87 -4.84
N GLN A 115 -1.14 -20.32 -5.56
CA GLN A 115 -1.00 -21.43 -6.52
C GLN A 115 -0.82 -20.97 -7.94
#